data_04e5dc5c44b7a63406b6b5db705ed467
#
_entry.id   04e5dc5c44b7a63406b6b5db705ed467
#
_cell.length_a   1.000
_cell.length_b   1.000
_cell.length_c   1.000
_cell.angle_alpha   90.00
_cell.angle_beta   90.00
_cell.angle_gamma   90.00
#
_symmetry.space_group_name_H-M   'P 1'
#
loop_
_entity.id
_entity.type
_entity.pdbx_description
1 polymer ?
#
loop_
_entity_poly.entity_id
_entity_poly.type
_entity_poly.pdbx_seq_one_letter_code
_entity_poly.pdbx_strand_id
1 'polypeptide(L)'
;MKTSFSYFKLLSFLALIFFTACATISKLEVTYNTMPKSNTLEGKEIYFAFIDKRVNKDIIGNGAKRIYKNFSGNINYFLSKGEKERFLVGIYDIETLFNKTFTLYLENMGLQLLPERKEGIPELAINLYDFTLDLSGRRWIAKIDYEAEFTQDGNVLTRRFKGQSEKFRISRLKQAHQVMSETFNDTVHKLDVKGLFTDISK
;
A
#
# COMPACT_ATOMS: atom_id res chain seq x y z
N MET A 1 -3.39 -31.91 -58.06
CA MET A 1 -4.25 -31.21 -57.07
C MET A 1 -4.02 -31.70 -55.64
N LYS A 2 -2.78 -31.65 -55.07
CA LYS A 2 -2.49 -32.09 -53.69
C LYS A 2 -1.79 -31.04 -52.82
N THR A 3 -1.46 -29.89 -53.36
CA THR A 3 -0.67 -28.86 -52.65
C THR A 3 -1.51 -27.83 -51.89
N SER A 4 -2.80 -27.63 -52.25
CA SER A 4 -3.67 -26.62 -51.61
C SER A 4 -4.06 -26.94 -50.15
N PHE A 5 -4.14 -28.23 -49.78
CA PHE A 5 -4.58 -28.65 -48.45
C PHE A 5 -3.53 -28.44 -47.36
N SER A 6 -2.26 -28.41 -47.74
CA SER A 6 -1.15 -28.20 -46.80
C SER A 6 -1.04 -26.73 -46.34
N TYR A 7 -1.26 -25.77 -47.23
CA TYR A 7 -1.23 -24.35 -46.93
C TYR A 7 -2.37 -23.91 -46.00
N PHE A 8 -3.54 -24.52 -46.15
CA PHE A 8 -4.68 -24.20 -45.30
C PHE A 8 -4.46 -24.64 -43.84
N LYS A 9 -3.82 -25.78 -43.61
CA LYS A 9 -3.43 -26.26 -42.27
C LYS A 9 -2.36 -25.40 -41.65
N LEU A 10 -1.38 -24.93 -42.44
CA LEU A 10 -0.32 -24.05 -41.96
C LEU A 10 -0.87 -22.68 -41.59
N LEU A 11 -1.79 -22.13 -42.39
CA LEU A 11 -2.43 -20.84 -42.11
C LEU A 11 -3.31 -20.89 -40.85
N SER A 12 -4.03 -22.02 -40.64
CA SER A 12 -4.85 -22.24 -39.46
C SER A 12 -4.01 -22.38 -38.19
N PHE A 13 -2.84 -23.00 -38.26
CA PHE A 13 -1.90 -23.11 -37.13
C PHE A 13 -1.25 -21.79 -36.80
N LEU A 14 -0.93 -20.98 -37.81
CA LEU A 14 -0.35 -19.63 -37.62
C LEU A 14 -1.40 -18.71 -36.98
N ALA A 15 -2.68 -18.79 -37.34
CA ALA A 15 -3.75 -18.00 -36.76
C ALA A 15 -3.97 -18.30 -35.26
N LEU A 16 -3.78 -19.56 -34.82
CA LEU A 16 -3.92 -19.94 -33.40
C LEU A 16 -2.83 -19.33 -32.51
N ILE A 17 -1.64 -19.06 -33.05
CA ILE A 17 -0.53 -18.48 -32.28
C ILE A 17 -0.78 -16.99 -31.94
N PHE A 18 -1.56 -16.28 -32.74
CA PHE A 18 -1.87 -14.85 -32.50
C PHE A 18 -2.94 -14.62 -31.42
N PHE A 19 -3.65 -15.66 -30.96
CA PHE A 19 -4.69 -15.50 -29.92
C PHE A 19 -4.15 -15.65 -28.48
N THR A 20 -2.88 -15.99 -28.27
CA THR A 20 -2.26 -15.96 -26.95
C THR A 20 -1.80 -14.54 -26.60
N ALA A 21 -2.64 -13.52 -26.79
CA ALA A 21 -2.42 -12.21 -26.22
C ALA A 21 -2.53 -12.35 -24.69
N CYS A 22 -1.41 -12.54 -24.02
CA CYS A 22 -1.34 -12.45 -22.56
C CYS A 22 -1.97 -11.12 -22.13
N ALA A 23 -3.15 -11.17 -21.53
CA ALA A 23 -3.75 -10.01 -20.92
C ALA A 23 -2.80 -9.51 -19.83
N THR A 24 -2.07 -8.43 -20.10
CA THR A 24 -1.17 -7.83 -19.13
C THR A 24 -2.00 -7.27 -17.98
N ILE A 25 -1.93 -7.93 -16.82
CA ILE A 25 -2.56 -7.44 -15.60
C ILE A 25 -1.83 -6.17 -15.17
N SER A 26 -2.54 -5.07 -15.10
CA SER A 26 -1.96 -3.81 -14.62
C SER A 26 -1.74 -3.90 -13.12
N LYS A 27 -0.49 -3.68 -12.67
CA LYS A 27 -0.09 -3.77 -11.27
C LYS A 27 0.04 -2.36 -10.69
N LEU A 28 -0.45 -2.16 -9.48
CA LEU A 28 -0.12 -0.97 -8.69
C LEU A 28 1.15 -1.26 -7.90
N GLU A 29 2.07 -0.31 -7.90
CA GLU A 29 3.30 -0.39 -7.10
C GLU A 29 3.26 0.65 -6.00
N VAL A 30 3.61 0.24 -4.78
CA VAL A 30 3.81 1.10 -3.63
C VAL A 30 5.21 0.86 -3.10
N THR A 31 5.99 1.92 -2.99
CA THR A 31 7.33 1.89 -2.40
C THR A 31 7.29 2.58 -1.04
N TYR A 32 7.69 1.87 0.00
CA TYR A 32 7.88 2.43 1.33
C TYR A 32 9.34 2.76 1.58
N ASN A 33 9.59 4.01 1.93
CA ASN A 33 10.94 4.48 2.29
C ASN A 33 11.16 4.22 3.77
N THR A 34 11.99 3.24 4.09
CA THR A 34 12.25 2.89 5.48
C THR A 34 12.97 4.02 6.21
N MET A 35 12.47 4.36 7.39
CA MET A 35 13.17 5.28 8.27
C MET A 35 14.40 4.62 8.90
N PRO A 36 15.44 5.39 9.23
CA PRO A 36 16.56 4.88 10.00
C PRO A 36 16.08 4.31 11.34
N LYS A 37 16.73 3.25 11.80
CA LYS A 37 16.45 2.71 13.14
C LYS A 37 16.71 3.79 14.19
N SER A 38 15.80 3.89 15.14
CA SER A 38 15.93 4.76 16.30
C SER A 38 15.60 3.95 17.55
N ASN A 39 16.33 4.18 18.64
CA ASN A 39 16.07 3.53 19.92
C ASN A 39 15.17 4.38 20.82
N THR A 40 14.36 5.25 20.22
CA THR A 40 13.56 6.23 20.97
C THR A 40 12.53 5.59 21.90
N LEU A 41 12.05 4.39 21.55
CA LEU A 41 11.06 3.62 22.32
C LEU A 41 11.60 2.22 22.69
N GLU A 42 12.92 2.08 22.76
CA GLU A 42 13.57 0.80 23.07
C GLU A 42 13.08 0.23 24.43
N GLY A 43 12.79 -1.07 24.41
CA GLY A 43 12.29 -1.80 25.59
C GLY A 43 10.82 -1.59 25.91
N LYS A 44 10.07 -0.80 25.14
CA LYS A 44 8.62 -0.73 25.27
C LYS A 44 7.93 -1.79 24.43
N GLU A 45 6.94 -2.44 25.01
CA GLU A 45 6.05 -3.39 24.33
C GLU A 45 4.79 -2.68 23.83
N ILE A 46 4.23 -3.20 22.72
CA ILE A 46 2.99 -2.71 22.15
C ILE A 46 2.25 -3.85 21.42
N TYR A 47 0.93 -3.88 21.52
CA TYR A 47 0.11 -4.65 20.62
C TYR A 47 -0.32 -3.78 19.43
N PHE A 48 -0.17 -4.28 18.21
CA PHE A 48 -0.54 -3.58 17.00
C PHE A 48 -1.68 -4.30 16.26
N ALA A 49 -2.69 -3.54 15.83
CA ALA A 49 -3.81 -4.04 15.03
C ALA A 49 -4.06 -3.13 13.82
N PHE A 50 -4.42 -3.74 12.69
CA PHE A 50 -4.91 -3.03 11.51
C PHE A 50 -6.36 -3.42 11.23
N ILE A 51 -7.22 -2.42 10.94
CA ILE A 51 -8.63 -2.62 10.67
C ILE A 51 -9.01 -1.84 9.40
N ASP A 52 -9.44 -2.55 8.36
CA ASP A 52 -9.97 -1.92 7.14
C ASP A 52 -11.43 -1.50 7.33
N LYS A 53 -11.65 -0.23 7.64
CA LYS A 53 -12.98 0.40 7.81
C LYS A 53 -13.47 1.11 6.53
N ARG A 54 -12.81 0.95 5.39
CA ARG A 54 -13.23 1.56 4.13
C ARG A 54 -14.63 1.09 3.73
N VAL A 55 -15.51 2.01 3.42
CA VAL A 55 -16.84 1.72 2.85
C VAL A 55 -16.69 1.23 1.41
N ASN A 56 -15.92 1.94 0.60
CA ASN A 56 -15.54 1.49 -0.74
C ASN A 56 -14.20 0.75 -0.68
N LYS A 57 -14.20 -0.51 -1.05
CA LYS A 57 -12.99 -1.35 -1.06
C LYS A 57 -12.16 -1.19 -2.35
N ASP A 58 -12.68 -0.48 -3.37
CA ASP A 58 -11.94 -0.23 -4.60
C ASP A 58 -10.70 0.63 -4.33
N ILE A 59 -9.53 0.10 -4.72
CA ILE A 59 -8.26 0.84 -4.69
C ILE A 59 -8.17 1.77 -5.89
N ILE A 60 -8.72 1.34 -7.03
CA ILE A 60 -8.64 2.07 -8.30
C ILE A 60 -9.96 2.81 -8.52
N GLY A 61 -9.89 4.14 -8.53
CA GLY A 61 -11.02 5.01 -8.80
C GLY A 61 -11.52 4.92 -10.25
N ASN A 62 -12.72 5.41 -10.50
CA ASN A 62 -13.42 5.23 -11.78
C ASN A 62 -12.66 5.81 -12.98
N GLY A 63 -11.97 6.93 -12.82
CA GLY A 63 -11.15 7.51 -13.89
C GLY A 63 -9.93 6.68 -14.27
N ALA A 64 -9.40 5.91 -13.32
CA ALA A 64 -8.21 5.08 -13.47
C ALA A 64 -8.54 3.65 -13.96
N LYS A 65 -9.78 3.16 -13.82
CA LYS A 65 -10.19 1.78 -14.18
C LYS A 65 -9.85 1.39 -15.63
N ARG A 66 -9.89 2.36 -16.56
CA ARG A 66 -9.53 2.09 -17.97
C ARG A 66 -8.06 1.76 -18.17
N ILE A 67 -7.18 2.27 -17.28
CA ILE A 67 -5.74 2.04 -17.34
C ILE A 67 -5.37 0.78 -16.55
N TYR A 68 -6.00 0.58 -15.41
CA TYR A 68 -5.83 -0.57 -14.53
C TYR A 68 -6.84 -1.68 -14.85
N LYS A 69 -6.92 -2.06 -16.14
CA LYS A 69 -7.79 -3.18 -16.55
C LYS A 69 -7.38 -4.46 -15.83
N ASN A 70 -8.37 -5.20 -15.31
CA ASN A 70 -8.16 -6.47 -14.60
C ASN A 70 -7.26 -6.35 -13.36
N PHE A 71 -7.25 -5.19 -12.69
CA PHE A 71 -6.56 -5.03 -11.41
C PHE A 71 -7.17 -5.98 -10.37
N SER A 72 -6.34 -6.81 -9.75
CA SER A 72 -6.76 -7.87 -8.82
C SER A 72 -6.95 -7.39 -7.37
N GLY A 73 -6.70 -6.11 -7.07
CA GLY A 73 -6.64 -5.61 -5.69
C GLY A 73 -5.27 -5.76 -5.04
N ASN A 74 -4.35 -6.51 -5.67
CA ASN A 74 -3.02 -6.74 -5.13
C ASN A 74 -2.02 -5.67 -5.56
N ILE A 75 -1.13 -5.30 -4.64
CA ILE A 75 -0.14 -4.25 -4.76
C ILE A 75 1.26 -4.86 -4.73
N ASN A 76 2.09 -4.52 -5.70
CA ASN A 76 3.52 -4.81 -5.63
C ASN A 76 4.16 -3.88 -4.59
N TYR A 77 4.59 -4.46 -3.48
CA TYR A 77 5.20 -3.72 -2.39
C TYR A 77 6.71 -3.74 -2.48
N PHE A 78 7.29 -2.56 -2.45
CA PHE A 78 8.73 -2.36 -2.49
C PHE A 78 9.19 -1.65 -1.22
N LEU A 79 10.38 -2.02 -0.74
CA LEU A 79 11.11 -1.22 0.23
C LEU A 79 12.22 -0.45 -0.46
N SER A 80 12.50 0.76 0.03
CA SER A 80 13.63 1.56 -0.38
C SER A 80 14.45 1.99 0.84
N LYS A 81 15.78 1.86 0.71
CA LYS A 81 16.75 2.40 1.68
C LYS A 81 17.49 3.56 1.01
N GLY A 82 16.98 4.78 1.24
CA GLY A 82 17.48 5.96 0.53
C GLY A 82 17.07 5.99 -0.94
N GLU A 83 17.74 6.82 -1.76
CA GLU A 83 17.30 7.08 -3.14
C GLU A 83 17.65 5.99 -4.16
N LYS A 84 18.58 5.10 -3.85
CA LYS A 84 19.19 4.19 -4.85
C LYS A 84 18.82 2.72 -4.73
N GLU A 85 18.37 2.26 -3.58
CA GLU A 85 18.11 0.85 -3.34
C GLU A 85 16.61 0.59 -3.19
N ARG A 86 16.00 0.01 -4.21
CA ARG A 86 14.60 -0.41 -4.21
C ARG A 86 14.54 -1.91 -4.50
N PHE A 87 13.88 -2.68 -3.64
CA PHE A 87 13.69 -4.11 -3.83
C PHE A 87 12.24 -4.53 -3.57
N LEU A 88 11.76 -5.47 -4.38
CA LEU A 88 10.43 -6.04 -4.23
C LEU A 88 10.38 -6.95 -2.99
N VAL A 89 9.48 -6.68 -2.08
CA VAL A 89 9.21 -7.50 -0.89
C VAL A 89 8.17 -8.58 -1.18
N GLY A 90 7.15 -8.22 -1.95
CA GLY A 90 6.09 -9.14 -2.31
C GLY A 90 4.91 -8.46 -3.01
N ILE A 91 3.85 -9.25 -3.19
CA ILE A 91 2.57 -8.83 -3.76
C ILE A 91 1.53 -9.03 -2.68
N TYR A 92 0.90 -7.97 -2.22
CA TYR A 92 0.06 -7.97 -1.03
C TYR A 92 -1.28 -7.29 -1.29
N ASP A 93 -2.29 -7.72 -0.55
CA ASP A 93 -3.52 -6.95 -0.34
C ASP A 93 -3.23 -5.75 0.58
N ILE A 94 -4.23 -4.92 0.80
CA ILE A 94 -4.10 -3.72 1.63
C ILE A 94 -3.81 -4.08 3.09
N GLU A 95 -4.48 -5.09 3.64
CA GLU A 95 -4.30 -5.49 5.03
C GLU A 95 -2.85 -5.92 5.29
N THR A 96 -2.33 -6.80 4.46
CA THR A 96 -0.94 -7.27 4.55
C THR A 96 0.06 -6.12 4.31
N LEU A 97 -0.23 -5.22 3.36
CA LEU A 97 0.60 -4.04 3.08
C LEU A 97 0.75 -3.16 4.32
N PHE A 98 -0.38 -2.79 4.94
CA PHE A 98 -0.38 -1.93 6.12
C PHE A 98 0.24 -2.63 7.32
N ASN A 99 -0.13 -3.90 7.59
CA ASN A 99 0.47 -4.67 8.68
C ASN A 99 1.99 -4.71 8.56
N LYS A 100 2.54 -5.08 7.40
CA LYS A 100 4.01 -5.12 7.19
C LYS A 100 4.66 -3.75 7.33
N THR A 101 4.03 -2.71 6.82
CA THR A 101 4.61 -1.36 6.86
C THR A 101 4.64 -0.82 8.29
N PHE A 102 3.52 -0.91 9.03
CA PHE A 102 3.47 -0.40 10.40
C PHE A 102 4.29 -1.26 11.36
N THR A 103 4.32 -2.59 11.19
CA THR A 103 5.26 -3.46 11.94
C THR A 103 6.69 -2.96 11.77
N LEU A 104 7.15 -2.81 10.54
CA LEU A 104 8.51 -2.34 10.26
C LEU A 104 8.75 -0.93 10.81
N TYR A 105 7.76 -0.04 10.72
CA TYR A 105 7.84 1.32 11.25
C TYR A 105 8.03 1.32 12.77
N LEU A 106 7.22 0.55 13.51
CA LEU A 106 7.25 0.44 14.97
C LEU A 106 8.54 -0.23 15.45
N GLU A 107 8.96 -1.32 14.81
CA GLU A 107 10.23 -1.99 15.11
C GLU A 107 11.45 -1.07 14.88
N ASN A 108 11.42 -0.25 13.84
CA ASN A 108 12.48 0.74 13.60
C ASN A 108 12.55 1.83 14.67
N MET A 109 11.47 2.06 15.44
CA MET A 109 11.46 2.93 16.61
C MET A 109 11.94 2.25 17.90
N GLY A 110 12.24 0.95 17.87
CA GLY A 110 12.70 0.15 19.00
C GLY A 110 11.59 -0.52 19.79
N LEU A 111 10.34 -0.49 19.30
CA LEU A 111 9.21 -1.15 19.95
C LEU A 111 9.27 -2.67 19.75
N GLN A 112 8.90 -3.41 20.77
CA GLN A 112 8.67 -4.84 20.70
C GLN A 112 7.17 -5.10 20.47
N LEU A 113 6.83 -5.66 19.30
CA LEU A 113 5.45 -5.98 18.97
C LEU A 113 5.06 -7.32 19.60
N LEU A 114 3.94 -7.33 20.31
CA LEU A 114 3.38 -8.56 20.85
C LEU A 114 2.41 -9.20 19.86
N PRO A 115 2.40 -10.54 19.75
CA PRO A 115 1.52 -11.27 18.84
C PRO A 115 0.05 -11.24 19.29
N GLU A 116 -0.19 -11.00 20.59
CA GLU A 116 -1.51 -11.01 21.19
C GLU A 116 -1.68 -9.84 22.16
N ARG A 117 -2.93 -9.37 22.30
CA ARG A 117 -3.30 -8.37 23.30
C ARG A 117 -3.07 -8.93 24.72
N LYS A 118 -2.44 -8.12 25.57
CA LYS A 118 -2.24 -8.43 26.99
C LYS A 118 -2.69 -7.24 27.85
N GLU A 119 -3.21 -7.53 29.03
CA GLU A 119 -3.58 -6.53 30.02
C GLU A 119 -2.33 -5.69 30.43
N GLY A 120 -2.52 -4.38 30.54
CA GLY A 120 -1.44 -3.43 30.89
C GLY A 120 -0.48 -3.10 29.74
N ILE A 121 -0.59 -3.73 28.60
CA ILE A 121 0.24 -3.41 27.41
C ILE A 121 -0.53 -2.41 26.51
N PRO A 122 0.12 -1.33 26.09
CA PRO A 122 -0.49 -0.38 25.14
C PRO A 122 -0.89 -1.04 23.83
N GLU A 123 -1.99 -0.58 23.26
CA GLU A 123 -2.47 -1.00 21.96
C GLU A 123 -2.47 0.17 20.97
N LEU A 124 -2.00 -0.07 19.76
CA LEU A 124 -2.15 0.84 18.62
C LEU A 124 -2.98 0.16 17.55
N ALA A 125 -4.18 0.69 17.29
CA ALA A 125 -5.02 0.26 16.19
C ALA A 125 -4.98 1.30 15.05
N ILE A 126 -4.75 0.84 13.82
CA ILE A 126 -4.84 1.67 12.60
C ILE A 126 -6.14 1.33 11.89
N ASN A 127 -7.07 2.27 11.89
CA ASN A 127 -8.38 2.18 11.25
C ASN A 127 -8.31 2.87 9.88
N LEU A 128 -8.30 2.13 8.78
CA LEU A 128 -8.21 2.68 7.42
C LEU A 128 -9.59 3.04 6.88
N TYR A 129 -9.78 4.28 6.40
CA TYR A 129 -11.04 4.79 5.82
C TYR A 129 -10.96 5.05 4.32
N ASP A 130 -9.79 5.38 3.78
CA ASP A 130 -9.58 5.58 2.33
C ASP A 130 -8.17 5.12 1.92
N PHE A 131 -8.08 4.46 0.79
CA PHE A 131 -6.84 4.13 0.09
C PHE A 131 -7.17 4.01 -1.38
N THR A 132 -7.12 5.15 -2.09
CA THR A 132 -7.54 5.22 -3.48
C THR A 132 -6.51 5.90 -4.37
N LEU A 133 -6.41 5.39 -5.60
CA LEU A 133 -5.70 5.99 -6.71
C LEU A 133 -6.68 6.24 -7.84
N ASP A 134 -6.84 7.49 -8.24
CA ASP A 134 -7.74 7.86 -9.34
C ASP A 134 -7.05 8.71 -10.41
N LEU A 135 -7.70 8.86 -11.54
CA LEU A 135 -7.29 9.74 -12.64
C LEU A 135 -8.41 10.72 -12.96
N SER A 136 -8.20 11.98 -12.61
CA SER A 136 -9.11 13.08 -12.95
C SER A 136 -8.49 13.92 -14.06
N GLY A 137 -9.12 13.90 -15.25
CA GLY A 137 -8.56 14.52 -16.44
C GLY A 137 -7.16 13.98 -16.78
N ARG A 138 -6.13 14.80 -16.59
CA ARG A 138 -4.72 14.43 -16.83
C ARG A 138 -3.90 14.35 -15.54
N ARG A 139 -4.53 14.22 -14.38
CA ARG A 139 -3.84 14.16 -13.09
C ARG A 139 -4.14 12.86 -12.37
N TRP A 140 -3.09 12.16 -11.98
CA TRP A 140 -3.15 11.08 -11.00
C TRP A 140 -3.36 11.68 -9.62
N ILE A 141 -4.31 11.14 -8.86
CA ILE A 141 -4.65 11.57 -7.51
C ILE A 141 -4.60 10.35 -6.61
N ALA A 142 -3.77 10.38 -5.57
CA ALA A 142 -3.76 9.39 -4.52
C ALA A 142 -4.35 9.97 -3.25
N LYS A 143 -5.15 9.16 -2.52
CA LYS A 143 -5.74 9.53 -1.23
C LYS A 143 -5.55 8.40 -0.24
N ILE A 144 -5.17 8.75 0.98
CA ILE A 144 -5.09 7.84 2.11
C ILE A 144 -5.68 8.56 3.33
N ASP A 145 -6.60 7.91 4.03
CA ASP A 145 -7.21 8.44 5.25
C ASP A 145 -7.28 7.32 6.27
N TYR A 146 -6.57 7.47 7.38
CA TYR A 146 -6.65 6.53 8.49
C TYR A 146 -6.68 7.25 9.84
N GLU A 147 -7.13 6.54 10.83
CA GLU A 147 -7.16 6.95 12.21
C GLU A 147 -6.29 6.00 13.03
N ALA A 148 -5.40 6.57 13.82
CA ALA A 148 -4.63 5.85 14.82
C ALA A 148 -5.33 6.00 16.17
N GLU A 149 -5.73 4.88 16.75
CA GLU A 149 -6.31 4.77 18.07
C GLU A 149 -5.27 4.12 18.98
N PHE A 150 -4.83 4.84 20.00
CA PHE A 150 -3.84 4.39 20.96
C PHE A 150 -4.51 4.25 22.33
N THR A 151 -4.49 3.05 22.87
CA THR A 151 -5.13 2.71 24.14
C THR A 151 -4.06 2.28 25.15
N GLN A 152 -4.09 2.88 26.35
CA GLN A 152 -3.23 2.48 27.47
C GLN A 152 -3.95 2.74 28.79
N ASP A 153 -3.96 1.76 29.68
CA ASP A 153 -4.52 1.85 31.05
C ASP A 153 -5.98 2.38 31.07
N GLY A 154 -6.79 1.98 30.08
CA GLY A 154 -8.19 2.39 29.93
C GLY A 154 -8.38 3.77 29.28
N ASN A 155 -7.31 4.54 29.08
CA ASN A 155 -7.35 5.79 28.34
C ASN A 155 -7.25 5.52 26.84
N VAL A 156 -7.94 6.33 26.01
CA VAL A 156 -7.94 6.21 24.56
C VAL A 156 -7.56 7.56 23.94
N LEU A 157 -6.54 7.57 23.11
CA LEU A 157 -6.12 8.74 22.33
C LEU A 157 -6.29 8.45 20.84
N THR A 158 -7.07 9.28 20.15
CA THR A 158 -7.35 9.10 18.72
C THR A 158 -6.76 10.25 17.91
N ARG A 159 -6.07 9.92 16.81
CA ARG A 159 -5.55 10.90 15.84
C ARG A 159 -5.84 10.46 14.42
N ARG A 160 -6.37 11.38 13.60
CA ARG A 160 -6.68 11.11 12.19
C ARG A 160 -5.64 11.72 11.27
N PHE A 161 -5.20 10.93 10.29
CA PHE A 161 -4.18 11.26 9.32
C PHE A 161 -4.77 11.19 7.91
N LYS A 162 -4.67 12.31 7.18
CA LYS A 162 -5.11 12.39 5.80
C LYS A 162 -3.92 12.76 4.92
N GLY A 163 -3.76 12.01 3.85
CA GLY A 163 -2.81 12.26 2.78
C GLY A 163 -3.53 12.37 1.45
N GLN A 164 -3.20 13.39 0.68
CA GLN A 164 -3.60 13.51 -0.71
C GLN A 164 -2.47 14.15 -1.49
N SER A 165 -2.13 13.54 -2.61
CA SER A 165 -1.14 14.09 -3.54
C SER A 165 -1.63 13.93 -4.97
N GLU A 166 -1.15 14.80 -5.86
CA GLU A 166 -1.47 14.72 -7.28
C GLU A 166 -0.22 14.88 -8.15
N LYS A 167 -0.21 14.19 -9.30
CA LYS A 167 0.82 14.32 -10.32
C LYS A 167 0.25 14.34 -11.71
N PHE A 168 0.80 15.20 -12.54
CA PHE A 168 0.42 15.26 -13.95
C PHE A 168 0.84 13.97 -14.67
N ARG A 169 -0.06 13.40 -15.46
CA ARG A 169 0.19 12.17 -16.21
C ARG A 169 1.06 12.45 -17.43
N ILE A 170 2.33 12.09 -17.36
CA ILE A 170 3.28 12.14 -18.47
C ILE A 170 3.41 10.75 -19.10
N SER A 171 3.58 9.71 -18.27
CA SER A 171 3.60 8.31 -18.71
C SER A 171 2.34 7.57 -18.24
N ARG A 172 2.14 6.33 -18.73
CA ARG A 172 0.92 5.58 -18.43
C ARG A 172 0.77 5.25 -16.94
N LEU A 173 1.82 4.75 -16.29
CA LEU A 173 1.74 4.23 -14.91
C LEU A 173 2.80 4.83 -13.95
N LYS A 174 3.94 5.32 -14.46
CA LYS A 174 5.03 5.79 -13.60
C LYS A 174 4.58 6.81 -12.55
N GLN A 175 3.84 7.84 -12.97
CA GLN A 175 3.35 8.87 -12.04
C GLN A 175 2.25 8.35 -11.11
N ALA A 176 1.48 7.35 -11.53
CA ALA A 176 0.50 6.68 -10.68
C ALA A 176 1.17 5.98 -9.48
N HIS A 177 2.21 5.18 -9.76
CA HIS A 177 3.00 4.50 -8.72
C HIS A 177 3.71 5.51 -7.81
N GLN A 178 4.25 6.57 -8.41
CA GLN A 178 4.98 7.61 -7.70
C GLN A 178 4.05 8.38 -6.74
N VAL A 179 2.90 8.88 -7.21
CA VAL A 179 1.97 9.64 -6.36
C VAL A 179 1.41 8.79 -5.23
N MET A 180 1.10 7.51 -5.50
CA MET A 180 0.63 6.60 -4.45
C MET A 180 1.72 6.33 -3.40
N SER A 181 2.96 6.07 -3.83
CA SER A 181 4.09 5.84 -2.93
C SER A 181 4.39 7.06 -2.07
N GLU A 182 4.41 8.25 -2.65
CA GLU A 182 4.63 9.51 -1.91
C GLU A 182 3.52 9.72 -0.88
N THR A 183 2.24 9.62 -1.29
CA THR A 183 1.11 9.78 -0.36
C THR A 183 1.17 8.76 0.78
N PHE A 184 1.54 7.51 0.47
CA PHE A 184 1.67 6.45 1.46
C PHE A 184 2.77 6.75 2.48
N ASN A 185 3.98 7.10 2.00
CA ASN A 185 5.09 7.45 2.88
C ASN A 185 4.76 8.66 3.77
N ASP A 186 4.28 9.74 3.15
CA ASP A 186 3.94 10.97 3.87
C ASP A 186 2.90 10.72 4.96
N THR A 187 1.92 9.84 4.68
CA THR A 187 0.85 9.57 5.63
C THR A 187 1.30 8.66 6.76
N VAL A 188 2.11 7.63 6.46
CA VAL A 188 2.69 6.74 7.48
C VAL A 188 3.66 7.50 8.38
N HIS A 189 4.54 8.31 7.82
CA HIS A 189 5.56 9.05 8.58
C HIS A 189 5.00 10.21 9.42
N LYS A 190 3.74 10.63 9.20
CA LYS A 190 3.05 11.60 10.07
C LYS A 190 2.66 11.04 11.43
N LEU A 191 2.65 9.71 11.59
CA LEU A 191 2.32 9.09 12.87
C LEU A 191 3.46 9.29 13.88
N ASP A 192 3.25 10.20 14.82
CA ASP A 192 4.17 10.41 15.94
C ASP A 192 3.83 9.46 17.10
N VAL A 193 4.35 8.23 17.02
CA VAL A 193 4.13 7.21 18.06
C VAL A 193 4.72 7.64 19.40
N LYS A 194 5.87 8.31 19.42
CA LYS A 194 6.46 8.85 20.67
C LYS A 194 5.51 9.83 21.34
N GLY A 195 4.91 10.72 20.55
CA GLY A 195 3.91 11.67 21.03
C GLY A 195 2.67 10.98 21.60
N LEU A 196 2.23 9.83 21.03
CA LEU A 196 1.11 9.06 21.58
C LEU A 196 1.41 8.57 23.00
N PHE A 197 2.58 7.97 23.22
CA PHE A 197 3.01 7.53 24.57
C PHE A 197 3.13 8.68 25.57
N THR A 198 3.52 9.87 25.11
CA THR A 198 3.69 11.03 25.99
C THR A 198 2.33 11.68 26.35
N ASP A 199 1.43 11.77 25.38
CA ASP A 199 0.18 12.51 25.56
C ASP A 199 -0.88 11.71 26.31
N ILE A 200 -0.87 10.38 26.23
CA ILE A 200 -1.82 9.53 26.96
C ILE A 200 -1.53 9.48 28.47
N SER A 201 -0.30 9.83 28.86
CA SER A 201 0.15 9.83 30.26
C SER A 201 -0.13 11.16 30.99
N LYS A 202 -0.73 12.15 30.30
CA LYS A 202 -1.11 13.45 30.85
C LYS A 202 -2.56 13.46 31.28
#